data_012d1d8675d0183dbd43ae102f22c79f
#
_entry.id   012d1d8675d0183dbd43ae102f22c79f
#
_cell.length_a   1.000
_cell.length_b   1.000
_cell.length_c   1.000
_cell.angle_alpha   90.00
_cell.angle_beta   90.00
_cell.angle_gamma   90.00
#
_symmetry.space_group_name_H-M   'P 1'
#
loop_
_entity.id
_entity.type
_entity.pdbx_description
1 polymer ?
#
loop_
_entity_poly.entity_id
_entity_poly.type
_entity_poly.pdbx_seq_one_letter_code
_entity_poly.pdbx_strand_id
1 'polypeptide(L)'
;MENKIFGTVDRVIIKGTHVDLVDFKFGRGEIDDAEINIQGQAYLLGVMDKFPELETATVHFIIPRRDEVLTAQYCREDMEGIRLRINLIVEKAMAEDAER
;
A
#
# COMPACT_ATOMS: atom_id res chain seq x y z
N MET A 1 -18.37 -6.21 -8.79
CA MET A 1 -17.05 -6.09 -8.29
C MET A 1 -16.54 -4.68 -8.37
N GLU A 2 -16.06 -4.26 -7.32
CA GLU A 2 -15.66 -2.88 -7.24
C GLU A 2 -14.33 -2.65 -7.92
N ASN A 3 -14.11 -1.44 -8.31
CA ASN A 3 -12.84 -1.05 -8.88
C ASN A 3 -11.82 -0.82 -7.81
N LYS A 4 -10.68 -1.41 -7.99
CA LYS A 4 -9.61 -1.26 -7.03
C LYS A 4 -8.45 -0.56 -7.71
N ILE A 5 -8.31 0.70 -7.41
CA ILE A 5 -7.30 1.51 -8.06
C ILE A 5 -5.91 0.97 -7.77
N PHE A 6 -5.68 0.55 -6.54
CA PHE A 6 -4.36 0.10 -6.13
C PHE A 6 -4.31 -1.41 -5.91
N GLY A 7 -5.38 -2.12 -6.23
CA GLY A 7 -5.42 -3.55 -6.03
C GLY A 7 -5.81 -3.92 -4.62
N THR A 8 -5.63 -5.17 -4.28
CA THR A 8 -5.95 -5.68 -2.95
C THR A 8 -4.73 -6.37 -2.39
N VAL A 9 -4.66 -6.39 -1.07
CA VAL A 9 -3.63 -7.13 -0.38
C VAL A 9 -4.15 -8.55 -0.14
N ASP A 10 -3.25 -9.52 -0.18
CA ASP A 10 -3.66 -10.92 -0.08
C ASP A 10 -4.01 -11.32 1.33
N ARG A 11 -3.37 -10.74 2.32
CA ARG A 11 -3.62 -11.14 3.69
C ARG A 11 -3.40 -9.98 4.63
N VAL A 12 -4.29 -9.87 5.60
CA VAL A 12 -4.21 -8.86 6.66
C VAL A 12 -4.24 -9.60 7.98
N ILE A 13 -3.22 -9.40 8.79
CA ILE A 13 -3.12 -10.07 10.09
C ILE A 13 -3.00 -9.00 11.16
N ILE A 14 -3.97 -8.97 12.07
CA ILE A 14 -4.00 -7.98 13.14
C ILE A 14 -3.75 -8.66 14.46
N LYS A 15 -2.77 -8.14 15.20
CA LYS A 15 -2.45 -8.63 16.54
C LYS A 15 -2.31 -7.42 17.45
N GLY A 16 -3.26 -7.26 18.36
CA GLY A 16 -3.23 -6.11 19.26
C GLY A 16 -3.31 -4.81 18.49
N THR A 17 -2.29 -3.98 18.59
CA THR A 17 -2.25 -2.70 17.89
C THR A 17 -1.33 -2.73 16.66
N HIS A 18 -0.95 -3.92 16.23
CA HIS A 18 -0.06 -4.08 15.09
C HIS A 18 -0.75 -4.83 13.97
N VAL A 19 -0.51 -4.42 12.73
CA VAL A 19 -1.05 -5.11 11.58
C VAL A 19 0.07 -5.49 10.62
N ASP A 20 -0.01 -6.70 10.08
CA ASP A 20 0.87 -7.16 9.01
C ASP A 20 0.06 -7.29 7.74
N LEU A 21 0.49 -6.61 6.69
CA LEU A 21 -0.09 -6.73 5.36
C LEU A 21 0.85 -7.56 4.51
N VAL A 22 0.32 -8.59 3.87
CA VAL A 22 1.12 -9.47 3.03
C VAL A 22 0.53 -9.49 1.64
N ASP A 23 1.36 -9.26 0.65
CA ASP A 23 0.93 -9.24 -0.73
C ASP A 23 1.92 -10.01 -1.58
N PHE A 24 1.40 -10.93 -2.41
CA PHE A 24 2.22 -11.70 -3.32
C PHE A 24 2.17 -11.06 -4.71
N LYS A 25 3.33 -10.83 -5.29
CA LYS A 25 3.45 -10.22 -6.61
C LYS A 25 3.92 -11.26 -7.61
N PHE A 26 2.98 -11.81 -8.35
CA PHE A 26 3.29 -12.87 -9.32
C PHE A 26 3.41 -12.37 -10.75
N GLY A 27 3.25 -11.09 -10.99
CA GLY A 27 3.20 -10.56 -12.34
C GLY A 27 4.41 -10.92 -13.18
N ARG A 28 4.23 -10.88 -14.48
CA ARG A 28 5.31 -11.15 -15.40
C ARG A 28 6.14 -9.95 -15.71
N GLY A 29 5.53 -8.80 -15.75
CA GLY A 29 6.24 -7.59 -16.07
C GLY A 29 7.13 -7.17 -14.93
N GLU A 30 7.97 -6.21 -15.23
CA GLU A 30 8.75 -5.61 -14.19
C GLU A 30 7.88 -4.66 -13.42
N ILE A 31 7.95 -4.77 -12.10
CA ILE A 31 7.18 -3.90 -11.24
C ILE A 31 8.15 -2.95 -10.59
N ASP A 32 7.90 -1.67 -10.78
CA ASP A 32 8.69 -0.63 -10.15
C ASP A 32 8.52 -0.70 -8.64
N ASP A 33 9.63 -0.68 -7.92
CA ASP A 33 9.56 -0.70 -6.47
C ASP A 33 8.76 0.48 -5.92
N ALA A 34 8.81 1.61 -6.60
CA ALA A 34 8.03 2.77 -6.19
C ALA A 34 6.53 2.49 -6.29
N GLU A 35 6.11 1.80 -7.34
CA GLU A 35 4.70 1.44 -7.49
C GLU A 35 4.26 0.48 -6.40
N ILE A 36 5.10 -0.48 -6.08
CA ILE A 36 4.79 -1.42 -5.01
C ILE A 36 4.61 -0.68 -3.70
N ASN A 37 5.50 0.26 -3.41
CA ASN A 37 5.42 1.02 -2.18
C ASN A 37 4.15 1.86 -2.11
N ILE A 38 3.79 2.50 -3.23
CA ILE A 38 2.58 3.32 -3.26
C ILE A 38 1.34 2.46 -3.02
N GLN A 39 1.29 1.30 -3.65
CA GLN A 39 0.15 0.41 -3.45
C GLN A 39 0.03 -0.01 -1.99
N GLY A 40 1.16 -0.40 -1.39
CA GLY A 40 1.16 -0.81 0.00
C GLY A 40 0.74 0.31 0.92
N GLN A 41 1.24 1.51 0.68
CA GLN A 41 0.91 2.64 1.51
C GLN A 41 -0.56 3.03 1.39
N ALA A 42 -1.09 3.00 0.17
CA ALA A 42 -2.50 3.32 -0.03
C ALA A 42 -3.39 2.32 0.69
N TYR A 43 -3.04 1.05 0.59
CA TYR A 43 -3.83 0.03 1.27
C TYR A 43 -3.72 0.18 2.78
N LEU A 44 -2.53 0.51 3.25
CA LEU A 44 -2.31 0.69 4.68
C LEU A 44 -3.13 1.84 5.23
N LEU A 45 -3.25 2.93 4.49
CA LEU A 45 -4.10 4.04 4.91
C LEU A 45 -5.53 3.58 5.13
N GLY A 46 -6.05 2.76 4.22
CA GLY A 46 -7.40 2.26 4.36
C GLY A 46 -7.56 1.41 5.60
N VAL A 47 -6.59 0.54 5.86
CA VAL A 47 -6.65 -0.33 7.02
C VAL A 47 -6.55 0.49 8.31
N MET A 48 -5.63 1.45 8.35
CA MET A 48 -5.48 2.28 9.53
C MET A 48 -6.70 3.14 9.81
N ASP A 49 -7.34 3.62 8.75
CA ASP A 49 -8.57 4.39 8.91
C ASP A 49 -9.70 3.53 9.46
N LYS A 50 -9.75 2.28 9.03
CA LYS A 50 -10.82 1.39 9.45
C LYS A 50 -10.63 0.89 10.88
N PHE A 51 -9.39 0.76 11.31
CA PHE A 51 -9.07 0.23 12.64
C PHE A 51 -8.26 1.27 13.41
N PRO A 52 -8.94 2.19 14.09
CA PRO A 52 -8.22 3.29 14.76
C PRO A 52 -7.30 2.85 15.89
N GLU A 53 -7.49 1.64 16.39
CA GLU A 53 -6.64 1.16 17.48
C GLU A 53 -5.26 0.73 17.01
N LEU A 54 -5.05 0.58 15.70
CA LEU A 54 -3.75 0.16 15.20
C LEU A 54 -2.74 1.29 15.32
N GLU A 55 -1.57 0.96 15.82
CA GLU A 55 -0.51 1.94 16.02
C GLU A 55 0.70 1.69 15.14
N THR A 56 0.95 0.43 14.78
CA THR A 56 2.10 0.08 13.96
C THR A 56 1.68 -0.90 12.87
N ALA A 57 2.49 -0.95 11.82
CA ALA A 57 2.19 -1.82 10.68
C ALA A 57 3.46 -2.26 10.00
N THR A 58 3.42 -3.45 9.42
CA THR A 58 4.49 -3.94 8.58
C THR A 58 3.86 -4.41 7.26
N VAL A 59 4.43 -3.96 6.15
CA VAL A 59 3.96 -4.37 4.84
C VAL A 59 5.00 -5.28 4.22
N HIS A 60 4.56 -6.45 3.79
CA HIS A 60 5.44 -7.44 3.18
C HIS A 60 5.02 -7.68 1.75
N PHE A 61 5.93 -7.46 0.81
CA PHE A 61 5.70 -7.83 -0.59
C PHE A 61 6.57 -9.01 -0.91
N ILE A 62 5.95 -10.12 -1.26
CA ILE A 62 6.65 -11.35 -1.59
C ILE A 62 6.66 -11.48 -3.09
N ILE A 63 7.85 -11.50 -3.68
CA ILE A 63 8.02 -11.52 -5.13
C ILE A 63 8.73 -12.83 -5.50
N PRO A 64 7.96 -13.90 -5.71
CA PRO A 64 8.58 -15.21 -5.93
C PRO A 64 9.49 -15.28 -7.15
N ARG A 65 9.15 -14.56 -8.23
CA ARG A 65 9.99 -14.61 -9.41
C ARG A 65 11.37 -14.03 -9.18
N ARG A 66 11.52 -13.16 -8.18
CA ARG A 66 12.83 -12.60 -7.83
C ARG A 66 13.43 -13.26 -6.61
N ASP A 67 12.68 -14.19 -6.00
CA ASP A 67 13.11 -14.80 -4.75
C ASP A 67 13.40 -13.72 -3.72
N GLU A 68 12.47 -12.77 -3.61
CA GLU A 68 12.71 -11.55 -2.86
C GLU A 68 11.51 -11.22 -1.99
N VAL A 69 11.77 -10.67 -0.80
CA VAL A 69 10.72 -10.16 0.07
C VAL A 69 11.09 -8.74 0.43
N LEU A 70 10.19 -7.82 0.10
CA LEU A 70 10.36 -6.41 0.45
C LEU A 70 9.50 -6.12 1.66
N THR A 71 10.11 -5.55 2.69
CA THR A 71 9.42 -5.30 3.95
C THR A 71 9.60 -3.85 4.34
N ALA A 72 8.52 -3.20 4.76
CA ALA A 72 8.57 -1.83 5.23
C ALA A 72 7.72 -1.70 6.48
N GLN A 73 8.22 -0.93 7.44
CA GLN A 73 7.53 -0.74 8.72
C GLN A 73 7.05 0.69 8.83
N TYR A 74 5.88 0.85 9.41
CA TYR A 74 5.24 2.15 9.55
C TYR A 74 4.61 2.27 10.93
N CYS A 75 4.38 3.50 11.36
CA CYS A 75 3.58 3.76 12.53
C CYS A 75 2.46 4.71 12.16
N ARG A 76 1.50 4.88 13.07
CA ARG A 76 0.34 5.72 12.76
C ARG A 76 0.75 7.15 12.44
N GLU A 77 1.82 7.61 13.04
CA GLU A 77 2.29 8.97 12.78
C GLU A 77 2.71 9.16 11.34
N ASP A 78 3.10 8.10 10.65
CA ASP A 78 3.51 8.19 9.25
C ASP A 78 2.33 8.38 8.31
N MET A 79 1.13 8.09 8.79
CA MET A 79 -0.04 8.05 7.91
C MET A 79 -0.37 9.39 7.32
N GLU A 80 -0.18 10.46 8.07
CA GLU A 80 -0.52 11.78 7.55
C GLU A 80 0.37 12.14 6.36
N GLY A 81 1.67 11.91 6.50
CA GLY A 81 2.58 12.17 5.38
C GLY A 81 2.30 11.31 4.18
N ILE A 82 1.96 10.04 4.43
CA ILE A 82 1.63 9.13 3.35
C ILE A 82 0.37 9.61 2.64
N ARG A 83 -0.64 10.03 3.40
CA ARG A 83 -1.89 10.49 2.82
C ARG A 83 -1.67 11.71 1.94
N LEU A 84 -0.85 12.65 2.40
CA LEU A 84 -0.55 13.83 1.60
C LEU A 84 0.14 13.47 0.30
N ARG A 85 1.09 12.55 0.37
CA ARG A 85 1.83 12.15 -0.82
C ARG A 85 0.92 11.46 -1.83
N ILE A 86 0.06 10.57 -1.35
CA ILE A 86 -0.84 9.86 -2.26
C ILE A 86 -1.85 10.81 -2.86
N ASN A 87 -2.36 11.76 -2.09
CA ASN A 87 -3.30 12.74 -2.63
C ASN A 87 -2.66 13.57 -3.73
N LEU A 88 -1.40 13.96 -3.55
CA LEU A 88 -0.71 14.70 -4.59
C LEU A 88 -0.56 13.90 -5.86
N ILE A 89 -0.25 12.62 -5.72
CA ILE A 89 -0.11 11.74 -6.88
C ILE A 89 -1.43 11.61 -7.61
N VAL A 90 -2.52 11.44 -6.87
CA VAL A 90 -3.83 11.28 -7.48
C VAL A 90 -4.25 12.58 -8.18
N GLU A 91 -4.02 13.71 -7.54
CA GLU A 91 -4.38 14.98 -8.15
C GLU A 91 -3.62 15.22 -9.44
N LYS A 92 -2.34 14.86 -9.46
CA LYS A 92 -1.56 15.04 -10.67
C LYS A 92 -2.08 14.14 -11.78
N ALA A 93 -2.40 12.90 -11.46
CA ALA A 93 -2.92 11.99 -12.47
C ALA A 93 -4.25 12.48 -13.02
N MET A 94 -5.11 13.00 -12.17
CA MET A 94 -6.40 13.51 -12.62
C MET A 94 -6.24 14.75 -13.47
N ALA A 95 -5.28 15.61 -13.12
CA ALA A 95 -5.02 16.81 -13.92
C ALA A 95 -4.53 16.44 -15.31
N GLU A 96 -3.66 15.44 -15.39
CA GLU A 96 -3.17 14.99 -16.69
C GLU A 96 -4.30 14.40 -17.53
N ASP A 97 -5.19 13.67 -16.89
CA ASP A 97 -6.33 13.12 -17.59
C ASP A 97 -7.24 14.23 -18.12
N ALA A 98 -7.43 15.27 -17.32
CA ALA A 98 -8.33 16.33 -17.71
C ALA A 98 -7.82 17.12 -18.93
N GLU A 99 -6.52 17.07 -19.17
CA GLU A 99 -5.94 17.79 -20.28
C GLU A 99 -6.06 17.06 -21.62
N ARG A 100 -6.50 15.84 -21.58
CA ARG A 100 -6.67 15.10 -22.84
C ARG A 100 -7.97 15.46 -23.53
#